data_1a083008570e0f5e452478f7296f092f
#
_entry.id   1a083008570e0f5e452478f7296f092f
#
_cell.length_a   1.000
_cell.length_b   1.000
_cell.length_c   1.000
_cell.angle_alpha   90.00
_cell.angle_beta   90.00
_cell.angle_gamma   90.00
#
_symmetry.space_group_name_H-M   'P 1'
#
loop_
_entity.id
_entity.type
_entity.pdbx_description
1 polymer ?
#
loop_
_entity_poly.entity_id
_entity_poly.type
_entity_poly.pdbx_seq_one_letter_code
_entity_poly.pdbx_strand_id
1 'polypeptide(L)'
;MTQNPGQRASTVRADQVIIRRVRVLTPGAPVQGPDIPLAPGYTVSIRQRRHPSTRTGYVAFSRNALANTATRVELGNNDAINGLRLDNFKEAWFDATAANTDFEMTGIT
;
A
#
# COMPACT_ATOMS: atom_id res chain seq x y z
N MET A 1 -1.43 14.43 33.58
CA MET A 1 -0.06 13.93 33.53
C MET A 1 0.73 14.66 32.48
N THR A 2 1.94 14.89 32.80
CA THR A 2 2.80 15.55 31.84
C THR A 2 3.64 14.52 31.12
N GLN A 3 3.50 14.47 29.83
CA GLN A 3 4.35 13.64 29.03
C GLN A 3 5.70 14.28 28.82
N ASN A 4 6.69 13.46 28.72
CA ASN A 4 7.98 13.94 28.26
C ASN A 4 7.86 14.36 26.79
N PRO A 5 8.14 15.61 26.46
CA PRO A 5 7.97 16.08 25.08
C PRO A 5 8.78 15.30 24.06
N GLY A 6 9.98 14.88 24.41
CA GLY A 6 10.83 14.10 23.51
C GLY A 6 10.24 12.74 23.19
N GLN A 7 9.68 12.09 24.18
CA GLN A 7 9.03 10.80 23.97
C GLN A 7 7.83 10.94 23.05
N ARG A 8 7.01 11.96 23.29
CA ARG A 8 5.81 12.16 22.50
C ARG A 8 6.11 12.50 21.06
N ALA A 9 7.12 13.31 20.84
CA ALA A 9 7.45 13.78 19.51
C ALA A 9 7.95 12.67 18.58
N SER A 10 8.56 11.63 19.12
CA SER A 10 9.17 10.56 18.34
C SER A 10 8.38 9.27 18.35
N THR A 11 7.28 9.19 19.10
CA THR A 11 6.56 7.96 19.29
C THR A 11 5.31 7.93 18.40
N VAL A 12 5.21 6.88 17.60
CA VAL A 12 3.99 6.56 16.86
C VAL A 12 3.25 5.50 17.65
N ARG A 13 2.01 5.78 17.98
CA ARG A 13 1.19 4.85 18.75
C ARG A 13 0.71 3.71 17.88
N ALA A 14 0.56 2.52 18.45
CA ALA A 14 0.15 1.34 17.71
C ALA A 14 -1.23 1.49 17.05
N ASP A 15 -2.12 2.24 17.66
CA ASP A 15 -3.46 2.50 17.11
C ASP A 15 -3.47 3.55 15.99
N GLN A 16 -2.34 4.18 15.71
CA GLN A 16 -2.16 5.13 14.61
C GLN A 16 -1.49 4.51 13.41
N VAL A 17 -1.16 3.24 13.48
CA VAL A 17 -0.53 2.50 12.39
C VAL A 17 -1.44 1.37 11.95
N ILE A 18 -1.75 1.35 10.66
CA ILE A 18 -2.56 0.28 10.07
C ILE A 18 -1.72 -0.38 9.00
N ILE A 19 -1.50 -1.69 9.13
CA ILE A 19 -0.70 -2.46 8.17
C ILE A 19 -1.58 -3.58 7.63
N ARG A 20 -1.65 -3.68 6.30
CA ARG A 20 -2.37 -4.77 5.63
C ARG A 20 -1.55 -5.27 4.45
N ARG A 21 -1.69 -6.55 4.17
CA ARG A 21 -1.05 -7.18 3.03
C ARG A 21 -2.07 -7.53 1.97
N VAL A 22 -1.67 -7.38 0.72
CA VAL A 22 -2.49 -7.73 -0.44
C VAL A 22 -1.67 -8.68 -1.29
N ARG A 23 -2.24 -9.80 -1.68
CA ARG A 23 -1.56 -10.77 -2.52
C ARG A 23 -2.26 -10.90 -3.87
N VAL A 24 -1.51 -10.73 -4.93
CA VAL A 24 -1.95 -11.02 -6.29
C VAL A 24 -1.61 -12.49 -6.56
N LEU A 25 -2.64 -13.32 -6.59
CA LEU A 25 -2.46 -14.77 -6.79
C LEU A 25 -2.22 -15.10 -8.24
N THR A 26 -2.91 -14.42 -9.14
CA THR A 26 -2.87 -14.72 -10.57
C THR A 26 -2.64 -13.44 -11.37
N PRO A 27 -1.58 -13.38 -12.19
CA PRO A 27 -1.37 -12.24 -13.07
C PRO A 27 -2.58 -12.01 -13.99
N GLY A 28 -2.96 -10.77 -14.18
CA GLY A 28 -4.12 -10.41 -14.98
C GLY A 28 -5.46 -10.51 -14.26
N ALA A 29 -5.47 -10.95 -13.00
CA ALA A 29 -6.65 -10.95 -12.14
C ALA A 29 -6.48 -9.87 -11.06
N PRO A 30 -6.93 -8.63 -11.29
CA PRO A 30 -6.73 -7.53 -10.36
C PRO A 30 -7.34 -7.79 -8.99
N VAL A 31 -6.65 -7.32 -7.97
CA VAL A 31 -7.08 -7.42 -6.58
C VAL A 31 -7.28 -6.02 -6.03
N GLN A 32 -8.42 -5.79 -5.40
CA GLN A 32 -8.69 -4.53 -4.73
C GLN A 32 -8.13 -4.58 -3.32
N GLY A 33 -7.64 -3.44 -2.83
CA GLY A 33 -7.23 -3.30 -1.44
C GLY A 33 -8.39 -3.56 -0.47
N PRO A 34 -8.10 -3.88 0.79
CA PRO A 34 -9.13 -4.18 1.77
C PRO A 34 -9.98 -2.95 2.10
N ASP A 35 -11.24 -3.20 2.44
CA ASP A 35 -12.15 -2.13 2.84
C ASP A 35 -11.83 -1.69 4.27
N ILE A 36 -10.92 -0.74 4.38
CA ILE A 36 -10.50 -0.16 5.66
C ILE A 36 -10.54 1.36 5.51
N PRO A 37 -11.56 2.00 6.10
CA PRO A 37 -11.65 3.46 6.09
C PRO A 37 -10.50 4.09 6.86
N LEU A 38 -10.02 5.22 6.37
CA LEU A 38 -8.94 5.97 6.97
C LEU A 38 -9.46 7.32 7.45
N ALA A 39 -9.16 7.65 8.70
CA ALA A 39 -9.48 8.95 9.24
C ALA A 39 -8.64 10.03 8.53
N PRO A 40 -9.09 11.30 8.53
CA PRO A 40 -8.27 12.39 8.01
C PRO A 40 -6.91 12.45 8.70
N GLY A 41 -5.89 12.77 7.95
CA GLY A 41 -4.53 12.87 8.47
C GLY A 41 -3.67 11.63 8.24
N TYR A 42 -4.25 10.50 7.82
CA TYR A 42 -3.45 9.35 7.44
C TYR A 42 -2.72 9.60 6.12
N THR A 43 -1.47 9.18 6.09
CA THR A 43 -0.74 9.00 4.83
C THR A 43 -0.49 7.51 4.62
N VAL A 44 -0.56 7.10 3.37
CA VAL A 44 -0.47 5.69 3.00
C VAL A 44 0.79 5.46 2.17
N SER A 45 1.49 4.39 2.50
CA SER A 45 2.58 3.86 1.69
C SER A 45 2.19 2.49 1.17
N ILE A 46 2.54 2.21 -0.08
CA ILE A 46 2.32 0.91 -0.71
C ILE A 46 3.66 0.41 -1.20
N ARG A 47 4.05 -0.78 -0.77
CA ARG A 47 5.32 -1.39 -1.14
C ARG A 47 5.10 -2.78 -1.70
N GLN A 48 5.81 -3.13 -2.77
CA GLN A 48 5.90 -4.52 -3.19
C GLN A 48 6.92 -5.20 -2.28
N ARG A 49 6.50 -6.27 -1.62
CA ARG A 49 7.39 -7.02 -0.76
C ARG A 49 8.41 -7.79 -1.60
N ARG A 50 9.60 -7.93 -1.04
CA ARG A 50 10.67 -8.65 -1.71
C ARG A 50 10.28 -10.11 -1.93
N HIS A 51 10.59 -10.61 -3.11
CA HIS A 51 10.42 -12.00 -3.48
C HIS A 51 11.75 -12.52 -4.06
N PRO A 52 12.08 -13.81 -3.88
CA PRO A 52 13.31 -14.38 -4.43
C PRO A 52 13.45 -14.25 -5.95
N SER A 53 12.35 -14.30 -6.69
CA SER A 53 12.35 -14.07 -8.13
C SER A 53 11.94 -12.63 -8.45
N THR A 54 12.54 -12.08 -9.50
CA THR A 54 12.22 -10.74 -9.98
C THR A 54 10.82 -10.70 -10.57
N ARG A 55 10.06 -9.69 -10.22
CA ARG A 55 8.71 -9.46 -10.75
C ARG A 55 8.36 -7.99 -10.65
N THR A 56 7.41 -7.56 -11.48
CA THR A 56 6.88 -6.21 -11.43
C THR A 56 5.48 -6.24 -10.86
N GLY A 57 5.23 -5.41 -9.86
CA GLY A 57 3.91 -5.17 -9.33
C GLY A 57 3.31 -3.93 -9.94
N TYR A 58 1.99 -3.90 -10.06
CA TYR A 58 1.25 -2.77 -10.59
C TYR A 58 0.28 -2.25 -9.56
N VAL A 59 0.23 -0.95 -9.39
CA VAL A 59 -0.69 -0.29 -8.47
C VAL A 59 -1.39 0.85 -9.21
N ALA A 60 -2.68 0.96 -9.05
CA ALA A 60 -3.47 2.08 -9.57
C ALA A 60 -4.62 2.38 -8.62
N PHE A 61 -5.31 3.48 -8.84
CA PHE A 61 -6.38 3.94 -7.93
C PHE A 61 -7.75 3.86 -8.59
N SER A 62 -7.86 3.03 -9.60
CA SER A 62 -9.11 2.50 -10.14
C SER A 62 -8.77 1.23 -10.91
N ARG A 63 -9.76 0.36 -11.10
CA ARG A 63 -9.53 -0.86 -11.86
C ARG A 63 -9.15 -0.56 -13.31
N ASN A 64 -9.78 0.44 -13.91
CA ASN A 64 -9.50 0.83 -15.29
C ASN A 64 -8.09 1.41 -15.44
N ALA A 65 -7.65 2.20 -14.48
CA ALA A 65 -6.30 2.77 -14.49
C ALA A 65 -5.23 1.70 -14.41
N LEU A 66 -5.51 0.59 -13.75
CA LEU A 66 -4.58 -0.52 -13.61
C LEU A 66 -4.23 -1.18 -14.93
N ALA A 67 -5.17 -1.22 -15.87
CA ALA A 67 -4.98 -1.82 -17.18
C ALA A 67 -4.18 -0.93 -18.15
N ASN A 68 -3.90 0.31 -17.78
CA ASN A 68 -3.26 1.28 -18.66
C ASN A 68 -1.86 1.61 -18.15
N THR A 69 -0.86 1.40 -19.00
CA THR A 69 0.55 1.67 -18.64
C THR A 69 0.83 3.14 -18.31
N ALA A 70 0.01 4.05 -18.80
CA ALA A 70 0.18 5.49 -18.53
C ALA A 70 -0.36 5.92 -17.17
N THR A 71 -1.23 5.10 -16.54
CA THR A 71 -1.95 5.47 -15.33
C THR A 71 -1.69 4.55 -14.14
N ARG A 72 -0.92 3.49 -14.34
CA ARG A 72 -0.52 2.60 -13.24
C ARG A 72 0.92 2.87 -12.85
N VAL A 73 1.23 2.59 -11.59
CA VAL A 73 2.60 2.65 -11.08
C VAL A 73 3.19 1.25 -11.11
N GLU A 74 4.44 1.15 -11.56
CA GLU A 74 5.17 -0.12 -11.59
C GLU A 74 6.18 -0.15 -10.46
N LEU A 75 6.14 -1.22 -9.68
CA LEU A 75 7.01 -1.41 -8.52
C LEU A 75 7.80 -2.70 -8.69
N GLY A 76 9.11 -2.63 -8.55
CA GLY A 76 9.96 -3.80 -8.40
C GLY A 76 10.02 -4.26 -6.94
N ASN A 77 10.88 -5.25 -6.67
CA ASN A 77 11.08 -5.76 -5.31
C ASN A 77 11.51 -4.61 -4.38
N ASN A 78 10.82 -4.46 -3.27
CA ASN A 78 11.02 -3.43 -2.25
C ASN A 78 10.75 -2.00 -2.70
N ASP A 79 10.31 -1.76 -3.92
CA ASP A 79 9.91 -0.43 -4.35
C ASP A 79 8.62 -0.03 -3.64
N ALA A 80 8.48 1.26 -3.39
CA ALA A 80 7.34 1.79 -2.67
C ALA A 80 6.87 3.12 -3.24
N ILE A 81 5.57 3.37 -3.07
CA ILE A 81 4.98 4.69 -3.23
C ILE A 81 4.67 5.20 -1.83
N ASN A 82 5.06 6.42 -1.54
CA ASN A 82 4.87 7.02 -0.21
C ASN A 82 4.01 8.28 -0.29
N GLY A 83 3.45 8.66 0.84
CA GLY A 83 2.76 9.93 0.97
C GLY A 83 1.42 10.03 0.27
N LEU A 84 0.77 8.90 0.05
CA LEU A 84 -0.54 8.88 -0.58
C LEU A 84 -1.62 9.33 0.40
N ARG A 85 -2.62 10.05 -0.11
CA ARG A 85 -3.81 10.43 0.64
C ARG A 85 -4.98 9.63 0.12
N LEU A 86 -5.41 8.63 0.90
CA LEU A 86 -6.54 7.76 0.56
C LEU A 86 -7.58 7.86 1.67
N ASP A 87 -8.84 7.79 1.30
CA ASP A 87 -9.94 7.72 2.27
C ASP A 87 -10.20 6.29 2.73
N ASN A 88 -9.72 5.33 1.96
CA ASN A 88 -9.91 3.91 2.25
C ASN A 88 -8.85 3.12 1.47
N PHE A 89 -8.34 2.04 2.07
CA PHE A 89 -7.38 1.17 1.38
C PHE A 89 -7.97 0.54 0.12
N LYS A 90 -9.28 0.38 0.03
CA LYS A 90 -9.93 -0.20 -1.16
C LYS A 90 -9.83 0.66 -2.41
N GLU A 91 -9.38 1.91 -2.30
CA GLU A 91 -9.14 2.74 -3.48
C GLU A 91 -7.95 2.25 -4.30
N ALA A 92 -7.06 1.46 -3.72
CA ALA A 92 -5.91 0.90 -4.42
C ALA A 92 -6.27 -0.44 -5.07
N TRP A 93 -5.80 -0.61 -6.29
CA TRP A 93 -5.92 -1.84 -7.06
C TRP A 93 -4.55 -2.36 -7.43
N PHE A 94 -4.41 -3.69 -7.45
CA PHE A 94 -3.12 -4.36 -7.59
C PHE A 94 -3.17 -5.42 -8.67
N ASP A 95 -2.07 -5.54 -9.40
CA ASP A 95 -1.80 -6.64 -10.31
C ASP A 95 -0.29 -6.89 -10.33
N ALA A 96 0.16 -7.89 -11.06
CA ALA A 96 1.57 -8.22 -11.12
C ALA A 96 1.88 -9.07 -12.34
N THR A 97 3.18 -9.15 -12.66
CA THR A 97 3.66 -10.00 -13.77
C THR A 97 3.80 -11.47 -13.40
N ALA A 98 3.77 -11.79 -12.10
CA ALA A 98 3.95 -13.16 -11.61
C ALA A 98 2.99 -13.47 -10.48
N ALA A 99 2.68 -14.76 -10.32
CA ALA A 99 1.81 -15.24 -9.25
C ALA A 99 2.44 -15.01 -7.86
N ASN A 100 1.60 -14.91 -6.87
CA ASN A 100 2.00 -14.77 -5.46
C ASN A 100 2.89 -13.54 -5.22
N THR A 101 2.53 -12.44 -5.82
CA THR A 101 3.18 -11.14 -5.57
C THR A 101 2.49 -10.45 -4.42
N ASP A 102 3.25 -10.09 -3.40
CA ASP A 102 2.74 -9.49 -2.18
C ASP A 102 3.03 -8.01 -2.12
N PHE A 103 2.02 -7.26 -1.69
CA PHE A 103 2.14 -5.83 -1.40
C PHE A 103 1.83 -5.58 0.06
N GLU A 104 2.40 -4.53 0.59
CA GLU A 104 2.10 -4.07 1.94
C GLU A 104 1.59 -2.64 1.88
N MET A 105 0.42 -2.42 2.46
CA MET A 105 -0.16 -1.09 2.63
C MET A 105 0.02 -0.67 4.08
N THR A 106 0.59 0.50 4.29
CA THR A 106 0.80 1.06 5.63
C THR A 106 0.18 2.43 5.70
N GLY A 107 -0.73 2.62 6.65
CA GLY A 107 -1.32 3.91 6.96
C GLY A 107 -0.77 4.44 8.29
N ILE A 108 -0.31 5.68 8.31
CA ILE A 108 0.25 6.33 9.49
C ILE A 108 -0.30 7.74 9.61
N THR A 109 -0.70 8.11 10.82
CA THR A 109 -1.08 9.50 11.11
C THR A 109 0.09 10.32 11.60
#